data_487b7521b6b3dc621f14eb448062cef1
#
_entry.id   487b7521b6b3dc621f14eb448062cef1
#
_cell.length_a   1.000
_cell.length_b   1.000
_cell.length_c   1.000
_cell.angle_alpha   90.00
_cell.angle_beta   90.00
_cell.angle_gamma   90.00
#
_symmetry.space_group_name_H-M   'P 1'
#
loop_
_entity.id
_entity.type
_entity.pdbx_description
1 polymer ?
#
loop_
_entity_poly.entity_id
_entity_poly.type
_entity_poly.pdbx_seq_one_letter_code
_entity_poly.pdbx_strand_id
1 'polypeptide(L)'
;MKYRICISALLLWAGMQLSASNNQKEVVIKIIETSDVHGNFFPYNFIERKEWSGSLARVHSFVKEQREKYGDNCLLMDNGDILQGQPTAYYYNFMDTVSTHVAADMMNYMGCVVGNMGNHDVETGHAVYDRWIKQCDFPVLGANIIDNATGKPYLKPYEVLERDGVRIAVLGMITPAIPSWLPEKLWSGLHFEEMEPCARKWVKIIKEKENPDVIVGLFHAGKSGNVLGQVVEDASMDVAKRVPGFDVVLMGHDHTRECVKVQNVAGDSVLVIDPANNANVVSDVTLTVTKKDGKVVEKSVEGRLADMNKYPVSREFMDKFAPQYKAVNDFVSRKIGTISRTITAKDAYFGSSPFIDLIHQLQLEISGAEVSFCAPLSFRAEIKEGDIYVSDMFNLYKYENMLYVMELSGKEIKDFLEMAYAIWTNQMKSSEDHLMLFKEPVEKGKRANFKNFSFNFDSAAGINYTVDVTKPAGEKITIQSMSDGTPFSMDKVYKVALNSYRGNGGGDLLTLGAGISKEDLAKRIIFATDKDLRYYLMQYIEQEKVLHPHAMHQWKFIPEEWTVPAAKKDYQLLFGEEKK
;
A
#
# COMPACT_ATOMS: atom_id res chain seq x y z
N MET A 1 44.07 -12.91 -102.44
CA MET A 1 43.40 -11.98 -101.56
C MET A 1 42.68 -12.79 -100.46
N LYS A 2 43.23 -12.80 -99.30
CA LYS A 2 42.67 -13.56 -98.16
C LYS A 2 42.39 -12.56 -97.00
N TYR A 3 41.13 -12.37 -96.66
CA TYR A 3 40.72 -11.59 -95.53
C TYR A 3 40.73 -12.47 -94.25
N ARG A 4 41.46 -12.06 -93.20
CA ARG A 4 41.43 -12.65 -91.88
C ARG A 4 40.44 -11.85 -91.08
N ILE A 5 39.44 -12.53 -90.49
CA ILE A 5 38.50 -11.97 -89.52
C ILE A 5 39.05 -12.27 -88.15
N CYS A 6 39.37 -11.23 -87.38
CA CYS A 6 39.67 -11.34 -85.95
C CYS A 6 38.36 -11.31 -85.17
N ILE A 7 38.07 -12.36 -84.39
CA ILE A 7 36.97 -12.40 -83.42
C ILE A 7 37.56 -12.00 -82.08
N SER A 8 37.14 -10.81 -81.55
CA SER A 8 37.47 -10.36 -80.23
C SER A 8 36.40 -10.88 -79.22
N ALA A 9 36.79 -11.78 -78.36
CA ALA A 9 35.93 -12.25 -77.24
C ALA A 9 35.89 -11.20 -76.16
N LEU A 10 34.75 -10.55 -75.96
CA LEU A 10 34.45 -9.72 -74.73
C LEU A 10 34.01 -10.64 -73.62
N LEU A 11 34.86 -10.77 -72.64
CA LEU A 11 34.49 -11.36 -71.33
C LEU A 11 33.69 -10.32 -70.50
N LEU A 12 32.36 -10.50 -70.41
CA LEU A 12 31.49 -9.80 -69.44
C LEU A 12 31.74 -10.40 -68.05
N TRP A 13 32.42 -9.64 -67.24
CA TRP A 13 32.53 -9.90 -65.78
C TRP A 13 31.26 -9.36 -65.09
N ALA A 14 30.27 -10.23 -64.87
CA ALA A 14 29.10 -9.89 -64.01
C ALA A 14 29.53 -9.88 -62.56
N GLY A 15 29.83 -8.70 -62.06
CA GLY A 15 30.01 -8.49 -60.61
C GLY A 15 28.68 -8.72 -59.88
N MET A 16 28.53 -9.85 -59.26
CA MET A 16 27.49 -10.03 -58.20
C MET A 16 27.84 -9.09 -57.05
N GLN A 17 27.22 -7.93 -57.02
CA GLN A 17 27.09 -7.18 -55.75
C GLN A 17 26.18 -8.00 -54.85
N LEU A 18 26.77 -8.74 -53.89
CA LEU A 18 26.05 -9.18 -52.71
C LEU A 18 25.65 -7.91 -51.95
N SER A 19 24.41 -7.49 -52.15
CA SER A 19 23.76 -6.59 -51.20
C SER A 19 23.71 -7.33 -49.87
N ALA A 20 24.63 -7.03 -48.98
CA ALA A 20 24.48 -7.42 -47.57
C ALA A 20 23.17 -6.76 -47.08
N SER A 21 22.11 -7.54 -47.05
CA SER A 21 20.87 -7.08 -46.41
C SER A 21 21.25 -6.69 -45.00
N ASN A 22 21.09 -5.43 -44.70
CA ASN A 22 21.32 -4.92 -43.33
C ASN A 22 20.20 -5.54 -42.49
N ASN A 23 20.48 -6.71 -41.86
CA ASN A 23 19.51 -7.53 -41.13
C ASN A 23 19.28 -6.92 -39.75
N GLN A 24 19.04 -5.58 -39.73
CA GLN A 24 18.76 -4.80 -38.57
C GLN A 24 17.25 -4.68 -38.41
N LYS A 25 16.72 -5.13 -37.25
CA LYS A 25 15.31 -5.07 -36.88
C LYS A 25 15.17 -4.21 -35.62
N GLU A 26 14.37 -3.17 -35.72
CA GLU A 26 13.93 -2.39 -34.55
C GLU A 26 12.59 -2.94 -34.06
N VAL A 27 12.48 -3.14 -32.75
CA VAL A 27 11.27 -3.62 -32.10
C VAL A 27 10.92 -2.64 -30.99
N VAL A 28 9.70 -2.11 -31.02
CA VAL A 28 9.16 -1.24 -29.99
C VAL A 28 8.19 -2.03 -29.13
N ILE A 29 8.42 -2.01 -27.82
CA ILE A 29 7.60 -2.67 -26.83
C ILE A 29 7.07 -1.61 -25.87
N LYS A 30 5.78 -1.69 -25.59
CA LYS A 30 5.07 -0.85 -24.65
C LYS A 30 4.82 -1.63 -23.37
N ILE A 31 5.31 -1.14 -22.24
CA ILE A 31 5.02 -1.71 -20.92
C ILE A 31 4.14 -0.71 -20.16
N ILE A 32 3.00 -1.18 -19.71
CA ILE A 32 2.06 -0.43 -18.87
C ILE A 32 2.03 -1.12 -17.51
N GLU A 33 2.29 -0.37 -16.46
CA GLU A 33 2.21 -0.85 -15.09
C GLU A 33 1.07 -0.18 -14.34
N THR A 34 0.26 -0.99 -13.67
CA THR A 34 -0.56 -0.59 -12.53
C THR A 34 0.13 -1.01 -11.24
N SER A 35 0.02 -0.21 -10.19
CA SER A 35 0.46 -0.52 -8.83
C SER A 35 -0.52 0.06 -7.84
N ASP A 36 -0.65 -0.56 -6.67
CA ASP A 36 -1.42 0.00 -5.55
C ASP A 36 -2.84 0.42 -5.97
N VAL A 37 -3.49 -0.45 -6.75
CA VAL A 37 -4.85 -0.19 -7.26
C VAL A 37 -5.85 -0.10 -6.11
N HIS A 38 -5.62 -0.81 -5.01
CA HIS A 38 -6.41 -0.76 -3.77
C HIS A 38 -7.92 -0.86 -4.00
N GLY A 39 -8.33 -1.82 -4.83
CA GLY A 39 -9.74 -2.08 -5.12
C GLY A 39 -10.45 -0.98 -5.92
N ASN A 40 -9.74 0.01 -6.46
CA ASN A 40 -10.31 1.06 -7.32
C ASN A 40 -10.54 0.53 -8.74
N PHE A 41 -11.45 -0.43 -8.86
CA PHE A 41 -11.77 -1.10 -10.12
C PHE A 41 -12.78 -0.31 -10.94
N PHE A 42 -13.74 0.31 -10.28
CA PHE A 42 -14.82 1.07 -10.87
C PHE A 42 -14.58 2.59 -10.71
N PRO A 43 -15.14 3.44 -11.60
CA PRO A 43 -15.02 4.90 -11.49
C PRO A 43 -15.96 5.46 -10.41
N TYR A 44 -15.99 4.80 -9.26
CA TYR A 44 -16.87 5.12 -8.14
C TYR A 44 -16.21 4.75 -6.80
N ASN A 45 -16.18 5.70 -5.88
CA ASN A 45 -15.74 5.47 -4.51
C ASN A 45 -16.93 4.97 -3.68
N PHE A 46 -16.94 3.70 -3.35
CA PHE A 46 -18.01 3.06 -2.60
C PHE A 46 -18.06 3.46 -1.12
N ILE A 47 -16.97 4.01 -0.59
CA ILE A 47 -16.90 4.53 0.78
C ILE A 47 -17.60 5.89 0.85
N GLU A 48 -17.19 6.80 -0.03
CA GLU A 48 -17.72 8.17 -0.07
C GLU A 48 -18.99 8.31 -0.91
N ARG A 49 -19.42 7.23 -1.61
CA ARG A 49 -20.60 7.15 -2.49
C ARG A 49 -20.65 8.25 -3.54
N LYS A 50 -19.54 8.44 -4.24
CA LYS A 50 -19.41 9.45 -5.29
C LYS A 50 -18.56 8.94 -6.46
N GLU A 51 -18.68 9.61 -7.59
CA GLU A 51 -17.78 9.36 -8.72
C GLU A 51 -16.32 9.54 -8.31
N TRP A 52 -15.46 8.71 -8.91
CA TRP A 52 -14.03 8.70 -8.65
C TRP A 52 -13.23 8.72 -9.94
N SER A 53 -12.10 9.43 -9.90
CA SER A 53 -11.26 9.65 -11.08
C SER A 53 -10.43 8.43 -11.48
N GLY A 54 -9.79 7.76 -10.52
CA GLY A 54 -8.96 6.58 -10.77
C GLY A 54 -9.78 5.29 -10.88
N SER A 55 -9.52 4.45 -11.88
CA SER A 55 -10.15 3.13 -11.96
C SER A 55 -9.53 2.24 -13.02
N LEU A 56 -9.61 0.91 -12.83
CA LEU A 56 -9.26 -0.05 -13.88
C LEU A 56 -10.12 0.14 -15.14
N ALA A 57 -11.36 0.62 -15.01
CA ALA A 57 -12.21 0.94 -16.16
C ALA A 57 -11.62 2.03 -17.07
N ARG A 58 -10.85 2.99 -16.54
CA ARG A 58 -10.11 3.98 -17.34
C ARG A 58 -8.79 3.44 -17.84
N VAL A 59 -8.08 2.67 -17.01
CA VAL A 59 -6.87 1.94 -17.43
C VAL A 59 -7.18 1.04 -18.61
N HIS A 60 -8.33 0.35 -18.63
CA HIS A 60 -8.76 -0.47 -19.75
C HIS A 60 -8.84 0.33 -21.06
N SER A 61 -9.42 1.54 -21.04
CA SER A 61 -9.47 2.41 -22.23
C SER A 61 -8.07 2.80 -22.71
N PHE A 62 -7.16 3.11 -21.80
CA PHE A 62 -5.78 3.43 -22.12
C PHE A 62 -5.05 2.21 -22.72
N VAL A 63 -5.14 1.06 -22.08
CA VAL A 63 -4.51 -0.20 -22.58
C VAL A 63 -5.03 -0.57 -23.96
N LYS A 64 -6.34 -0.43 -24.19
CA LYS A 64 -6.96 -0.68 -25.49
C LYS A 64 -6.37 0.24 -26.57
N GLU A 65 -6.26 1.54 -26.32
CA GLU A 65 -5.63 2.50 -27.23
C GLU A 65 -4.16 2.12 -27.52
N GLN A 66 -3.40 1.70 -26.51
CA GLN A 66 -2.02 1.31 -26.73
C GLN A 66 -1.91 -0.01 -27.53
N ARG A 67 -2.80 -0.97 -27.30
CA ARG A 67 -2.85 -2.23 -28.08
C ARG A 67 -3.23 -2.01 -29.53
N GLU A 68 -4.05 -1.02 -29.84
CA GLU A 68 -4.34 -0.65 -31.23
C GLU A 68 -3.08 -0.19 -31.98
N LYS A 69 -2.09 0.39 -31.26
CA LYS A 69 -0.82 0.88 -31.85
C LYS A 69 0.29 -0.17 -31.87
N TYR A 70 0.39 -0.95 -30.80
CA TYR A 70 1.54 -1.83 -30.55
C TYR A 70 1.19 -3.32 -30.62
N GLY A 71 -0.08 -3.68 -30.79
CA GLY A 71 -0.53 -5.07 -30.83
C GLY A 71 -0.07 -5.87 -29.59
N ASP A 72 0.47 -7.05 -29.84
CA ASP A 72 0.98 -7.96 -28.80
C ASP A 72 2.24 -7.43 -28.11
N ASN A 73 2.88 -6.39 -28.66
CA ASN A 73 4.00 -5.71 -28.02
C ASN A 73 3.56 -4.74 -26.90
N CYS A 74 2.26 -4.62 -26.62
CA CYS A 74 1.73 -3.87 -25.48
C CYS A 74 1.49 -4.83 -24.29
N LEU A 75 2.34 -4.71 -23.27
CA LEU A 75 2.36 -5.56 -22.08
C LEU A 75 1.73 -4.80 -20.92
N LEU A 76 0.66 -5.33 -20.34
CA LEU A 76 0.09 -4.86 -19.07
C LEU A 76 0.64 -5.70 -17.92
N MET A 77 1.19 -5.06 -16.91
CA MET A 77 1.70 -5.66 -15.68
C MET A 77 1.03 -5.01 -14.46
N ASP A 78 0.87 -5.77 -13.37
CA ASP A 78 0.37 -5.25 -12.10
C ASP A 78 1.39 -5.50 -10.99
N ASN A 79 1.71 -4.47 -10.22
CA ASN A 79 2.78 -4.51 -9.22
C ASN A 79 2.27 -4.77 -7.80
N GLY A 80 1.05 -5.31 -7.63
CA GLY A 80 0.50 -5.68 -6.33
C GLY A 80 -0.28 -4.57 -5.61
N ASP A 81 -0.68 -4.88 -4.39
CA ASP A 81 -1.62 -4.09 -3.57
C ASP A 81 -2.96 -3.85 -4.30
N ILE A 82 -3.49 -4.92 -4.87
CA ILE A 82 -4.77 -4.92 -5.57
C ILE A 82 -5.92 -5.43 -4.68
N LEU A 83 -5.63 -6.23 -3.65
CA LEU A 83 -6.61 -6.94 -2.84
C LEU A 83 -7.14 -6.17 -1.62
N GLN A 84 -6.71 -4.93 -1.37
CA GLN A 84 -7.10 -4.15 -0.20
C GLN A 84 -7.51 -2.73 -0.59
N GLY A 85 -8.38 -2.08 0.20
CA GLY A 85 -8.70 -0.66 0.07
C GLY A 85 -10.18 -0.40 -0.11
N GLN A 86 -10.68 -0.36 -1.34
CA GLN A 86 -12.11 -0.14 -1.59
C GLN A 86 -12.96 -1.36 -1.16
N PRO A 87 -14.23 -1.13 -0.78
CA PRO A 87 -15.17 -2.20 -0.46
C PRO A 87 -15.29 -3.29 -1.52
N THR A 88 -14.92 -3.01 -2.76
CA THR A 88 -14.89 -3.99 -3.86
C THR A 88 -13.94 -5.13 -3.56
N ALA A 89 -12.70 -4.83 -3.12
CA ALA A 89 -11.75 -5.84 -2.72
C ALA A 89 -12.25 -6.62 -1.48
N TYR A 90 -12.65 -5.89 -0.43
CA TYR A 90 -13.17 -6.49 0.81
C TYR A 90 -14.32 -7.47 0.56
N TYR A 91 -15.28 -7.11 -0.31
CA TYR A 91 -16.42 -7.95 -0.62
C TYR A 91 -16.00 -9.31 -1.20
N TYR A 92 -15.08 -9.31 -2.18
CA TYR A 92 -14.60 -10.55 -2.80
C TYR A 92 -13.53 -11.28 -1.99
N ASN A 93 -12.87 -10.59 -1.06
CA ASN A 93 -12.00 -11.25 -0.10
C ASN A 93 -12.78 -12.10 0.91
N PHE A 94 -13.84 -11.52 1.52
CA PHE A 94 -14.39 -12.02 2.77
C PHE A 94 -15.90 -12.31 2.74
N MET A 95 -16.66 -11.75 1.79
CA MET A 95 -18.11 -11.91 1.70
C MET A 95 -18.50 -12.90 0.59
N ASP A 96 -18.08 -12.67 -0.64
CA ASP A 96 -18.23 -13.61 -1.75
C ASP A 96 -16.93 -14.41 -1.96
N THR A 97 -16.78 -15.50 -1.23
CA THR A 97 -15.60 -16.37 -1.30
C THR A 97 -15.74 -17.50 -2.32
N VAL A 98 -16.87 -17.58 -3.03
CA VAL A 98 -17.20 -18.68 -3.96
C VAL A 98 -16.98 -18.27 -5.42
N SER A 99 -17.40 -17.07 -5.80
CA SER A 99 -17.20 -16.54 -7.15
C SER A 99 -15.72 -16.35 -7.46
N THR A 100 -15.39 -16.29 -8.76
CA THR A 100 -14.03 -15.85 -9.17
C THR A 100 -13.73 -14.49 -8.55
N HIS A 101 -12.54 -14.36 -7.97
CA HIS A 101 -12.13 -13.11 -7.34
C HIS A 101 -12.11 -11.99 -8.38
N VAL A 102 -12.80 -10.89 -8.09
CA VAL A 102 -13.03 -9.81 -9.06
C VAL A 102 -11.72 -9.23 -9.60
N ALA A 103 -10.66 -9.12 -8.77
CA ALA A 103 -9.35 -8.65 -9.22
C ALA A 103 -8.73 -9.60 -10.28
N ALA A 104 -8.83 -10.92 -10.07
CA ALA A 104 -8.35 -11.88 -11.06
C ALA A 104 -9.16 -11.80 -12.36
N ASP A 105 -10.51 -11.80 -12.27
CA ASP A 105 -11.38 -11.73 -13.45
C ASP A 105 -11.14 -10.45 -14.27
N MET A 106 -10.97 -9.30 -13.62
CA MET A 106 -10.69 -8.03 -14.29
C MET A 106 -9.30 -7.99 -14.96
N MET A 107 -8.26 -8.43 -14.25
CA MET A 107 -6.90 -8.43 -14.80
C MET A 107 -6.74 -9.45 -15.91
N ASN A 108 -7.38 -10.64 -15.82
CA ASN A 108 -7.46 -11.62 -16.89
C ASN A 108 -8.16 -11.02 -18.13
N TYR A 109 -9.33 -10.37 -17.93
CA TYR A 109 -10.05 -9.70 -19.02
C TYR A 109 -9.24 -8.58 -19.66
N MET A 110 -8.48 -7.83 -18.87
CA MET A 110 -7.59 -6.79 -19.39
C MET A 110 -6.34 -7.36 -20.05
N GLY A 111 -6.12 -8.67 -19.98
CA GLY A 111 -4.95 -9.33 -20.57
C GLY A 111 -3.65 -8.92 -19.89
N CYS A 112 -3.63 -8.88 -18.55
CA CYS A 112 -2.42 -8.78 -17.78
C CYS A 112 -1.49 -9.95 -18.11
N VAL A 113 -0.19 -9.70 -18.24
CA VAL A 113 0.79 -10.73 -18.63
C VAL A 113 1.66 -11.18 -17.47
N VAL A 114 1.81 -10.34 -16.44
CA VAL A 114 2.60 -10.61 -15.23
C VAL A 114 2.01 -9.78 -14.09
N GLY A 115 1.81 -10.40 -12.93
CA GLY A 115 1.50 -9.74 -11.67
C GLY A 115 2.65 -9.87 -10.66
N ASN A 116 2.61 -9.08 -9.61
CA ASN A 116 3.51 -9.18 -8.46
C ASN A 116 2.67 -9.20 -7.17
N MET A 117 3.24 -9.71 -6.08
CA MET A 117 2.61 -9.67 -4.77
C MET A 117 2.90 -8.35 -4.07
N GLY A 118 1.88 -7.71 -3.48
CA GLY A 118 2.01 -6.55 -2.61
C GLY A 118 1.80 -6.92 -1.13
N ASN A 119 2.19 -6.04 -0.20
CA ASN A 119 2.05 -6.29 1.23
C ASN A 119 0.58 -6.35 1.68
N HIS A 120 -0.29 -5.54 1.10
CA HIS A 120 -1.72 -5.60 1.37
C HIS A 120 -2.41 -6.80 0.69
N ASP A 121 -1.79 -7.43 -0.32
CA ASP A 121 -2.26 -8.72 -0.81
C ASP A 121 -1.97 -9.82 0.23
N VAL A 122 -0.76 -9.83 0.83
CA VAL A 122 -0.40 -10.73 1.93
C VAL A 122 -1.29 -10.52 3.16
N GLU A 123 -1.71 -9.28 3.44
CA GLU A 123 -2.60 -8.93 4.57
C GLU A 123 -3.93 -9.69 4.53
N THR A 124 -4.40 -10.10 3.37
CA THR A 124 -5.65 -10.87 3.22
C THR A 124 -5.57 -12.30 3.73
N GLY A 125 -4.35 -12.84 3.90
CA GLY A 125 -4.08 -14.20 4.36
C GLY A 125 -4.20 -15.26 3.26
N HIS A 126 -3.62 -16.45 3.51
CA HIS A 126 -3.55 -17.57 2.56
C HIS A 126 -4.89 -17.94 1.92
N ALA A 127 -5.98 -17.91 2.67
CA ALA A 127 -7.29 -18.28 2.14
C ALA A 127 -7.76 -17.38 0.98
N VAL A 128 -7.30 -16.13 0.95
CA VAL A 128 -7.66 -15.14 -0.06
C VAL A 128 -6.61 -15.07 -1.16
N TYR A 129 -5.35 -14.76 -0.83
CA TYR A 129 -4.34 -14.55 -1.86
C TYR A 129 -3.99 -15.82 -2.64
N ASP A 130 -4.00 -17.02 -2.02
CA ASP A 130 -3.77 -18.28 -2.75
C ASP A 130 -4.92 -18.58 -3.73
N ARG A 131 -6.16 -18.23 -3.35
CA ARG A 131 -7.31 -18.34 -4.24
C ARG A 131 -7.17 -17.39 -5.43
N TRP A 132 -6.85 -16.13 -5.16
CA TRP A 132 -6.65 -15.10 -6.18
C TRP A 132 -5.53 -15.49 -7.16
N ILE A 133 -4.35 -15.90 -6.67
CA ILE A 133 -3.23 -16.34 -7.50
C ILE A 133 -3.63 -17.49 -8.43
N LYS A 134 -4.37 -18.48 -7.91
CA LYS A 134 -4.83 -19.63 -8.72
C LYS A 134 -5.86 -19.26 -9.79
N GLN A 135 -6.53 -18.13 -9.65
CA GLN A 135 -7.54 -17.63 -10.58
C GLN A 135 -6.98 -16.65 -11.62
N CYS A 136 -5.73 -16.21 -11.45
CA CYS A 136 -5.03 -15.39 -12.43
C CYS A 136 -4.57 -16.26 -13.61
N ASP A 137 -4.83 -15.83 -14.85
CA ASP A 137 -4.36 -16.46 -16.09
C ASP A 137 -2.89 -16.11 -16.40
N PHE A 138 -2.26 -15.32 -15.56
CA PHE A 138 -0.88 -14.85 -15.62
C PHE A 138 -0.13 -15.18 -14.34
N PRO A 139 1.21 -15.31 -14.38
CA PRO A 139 1.99 -15.57 -13.17
C PRO A 139 2.01 -14.36 -12.25
N VAL A 140 1.77 -14.58 -10.95
CA VAL A 140 2.05 -13.63 -9.87
C VAL A 140 3.44 -13.95 -9.34
N LEU A 141 4.33 -12.96 -9.30
CA LEU A 141 5.74 -13.11 -8.96
C LEU A 141 6.01 -12.78 -7.49
N GLY A 142 7.17 -13.29 -6.98
CA GLY A 142 7.61 -13.03 -5.61
C GLY A 142 8.93 -13.75 -5.32
N ALA A 143 10.04 -13.27 -5.89
CA ALA A 143 11.34 -13.95 -5.81
C ALA A 143 11.91 -14.04 -4.39
N ASN A 144 11.59 -13.08 -3.53
CA ASN A 144 12.06 -13.00 -2.15
C ASN A 144 11.02 -13.46 -1.11
N ILE A 145 9.91 -14.03 -1.55
CA ILE A 145 8.95 -14.73 -0.68
C ILE A 145 9.34 -16.19 -0.65
N ILE A 146 9.86 -16.67 0.48
CA ILE A 146 10.45 -18.00 0.58
C ILE A 146 9.55 -18.93 1.40
N ASP A 147 9.26 -20.10 0.85
CA ASP A 147 8.59 -21.19 1.56
C ASP A 147 9.59 -21.86 2.52
N ASN A 148 9.30 -21.80 3.81
CA ASN A 148 10.13 -22.35 4.88
C ASN A 148 10.34 -23.87 4.80
N ALA A 149 9.38 -24.62 4.22
CA ALA A 149 9.45 -26.05 4.10
C ALA A 149 10.41 -26.50 3.00
N THR A 150 10.51 -25.72 1.92
CA THR A 150 11.30 -26.08 0.73
C THR A 150 12.58 -25.26 0.59
N GLY A 151 12.68 -24.12 1.23
CA GLY A 151 13.75 -23.12 1.06
C GLY A 151 13.78 -22.52 -0.35
N LYS A 152 12.68 -22.59 -1.09
CA LYS A 152 12.54 -22.05 -2.46
C LYS A 152 11.54 -20.90 -2.47
N PRO A 153 11.57 -20.05 -3.51
CA PRO A 153 10.52 -19.06 -3.68
C PRO A 153 9.13 -19.70 -3.68
N TYR A 154 8.23 -19.13 -2.89
CA TYR A 154 6.83 -19.54 -2.78
C TYR A 154 6.06 -19.28 -4.08
N LEU A 155 6.34 -18.16 -4.71
CA LEU A 155 5.83 -17.78 -6.02
C LEU A 155 6.91 -17.94 -7.08
N LYS A 156 6.51 -17.87 -8.35
CA LYS A 156 7.46 -17.81 -9.45
C LYS A 156 8.39 -16.60 -9.28
N PRO A 157 9.72 -16.76 -9.32
CA PRO A 157 10.62 -15.64 -9.05
C PRO A 157 10.67 -14.63 -10.21
N TYR A 158 10.59 -15.12 -11.45
CA TYR A 158 10.60 -14.30 -12.66
C TYR A 158 9.80 -14.96 -13.78
N GLU A 159 9.41 -14.15 -14.77
CA GLU A 159 8.78 -14.58 -16.03
C GLU A 159 9.63 -14.14 -17.21
N VAL A 160 9.65 -14.92 -18.29
CA VAL A 160 10.28 -14.54 -19.55
C VAL A 160 9.22 -14.41 -20.63
N LEU A 161 9.08 -13.21 -21.14
CA LEU A 161 8.18 -12.87 -22.23
C LEU A 161 8.99 -12.74 -23.52
N GLU A 162 8.43 -13.19 -24.64
CA GLU A 162 9.02 -12.98 -25.97
C GLU A 162 8.06 -12.17 -26.84
N ARG A 163 8.56 -11.08 -27.42
CA ARG A 163 7.81 -10.21 -28.32
C ARG A 163 8.69 -9.84 -29.51
N ASP A 164 8.24 -10.21 -30.71
CA ASP A 164 8.95 -9.94 -31.98
C ASP A 164 10.43 -10.37 -32.00
N GLY A 165 10.77 -11.43 -31.20
CA GLY A 165 12.13 -11.93 -31.07
C GLY A 165 12.97 -11.17 -30.02
N VAL A 166 12.35 -10.28 -29.20
CA VAL A 166 12.97 -9.68 -28.02
C VAL A 166 12.55 -10.48 -26.79
N ARG A 167 13.51 -10.95 -26.02
CA ARG A 167 13.32 -11.69 -24.76
C ARG A 167 13.42 -10.74 -23.58
N ILE A 168 12.34 -10.64 -22.81
CA ILE A 168 12.18 -9.75 -21.67
C ILE A 168 12.03 -10.62 -20.43
N ALA A 169 12.97 -10.55 -19.48
CA ALA A 169 12.83 -11.18 -18.19
C ALA A 169 12.26 -10.18 -17.18
N VAL A 170 11.20 -10.54 -16.47
CA VAL A 170 10.57 -9.74 -15.43
C VAL A 170 10.83 -10.42 -14.09
N LEU A 171 11.57 -9.77 -13.19
CA LEU A 171 11.86 -10.25 -11.84
C LEU A 171 10.91 -9.55 -10.86
N GLY A 172 10.10 -10.33 -10.11
CA GLY A 172 9.18 -9.78 -9.12
C GLY A 172 9.74 -9.88 -7.71
N MET A 173 9.62 -8.80 -6.92
CA MET A 173 9.96 -8.77 -5.49
C MET A 173 8.99 -7.92 -4.70
N ILE A 174 8.91 -8.17 -3.39
CA ILE A 174 8.11 -7.42 -2.43
C ILE A 174 9.00 -6.86 -1.33
N THR A 175 8.53 -5.81 -0.63
CA THR A 175 9.17 -5.35 0.61
C THR A 175 9.34 -6.48 1.61
N PRO A 176 10.52 -6.65 2.22
CA PRO A 176 10.73 -7.69 3.22
C PRO A 176 10.13 -7.35 4.60
N ALA A 177 9.54 -6.16 4.76
CA ALA A 177 9.06 -5.66 6.05
C ALA A 177 7.71 -6.25 6.51
N ILE A 178 7.13 -7.19 5.78
CA ILE A 178 5.85 -7.88 6.08
C ILE A 178 5.73 -8.31 7.55
N PRO A 179 6.75 -8.98 8.17
CA PRO A 179 6.67 -9.40 9.57
C PRO A 179 6.64 -8.23 10.57
N SER A 180 6.91 -7.01 10.12
CA SER A 180 6.86 -5.82 10.98
C SER A 180 5.45 -5.29 11.19
N TRP A 181 4.50 -5.67 10.34
CA TRP A 181 3.14 -5.14 10.35
C TRP A 181 2.06 -6.21 10.48
N LEU A 182 2.29 -7.39 9.89
CA LEU A 182 1.27 -8.40 9.72
C LEU A 182 1.43 -9.57 10.69
N PRO A 183 0.32 -10.08 11.27
CA PRO A 183 0.32 -11.30 12.05
C PRO A 183 0.90 -12.47 11.28
N GLU A 184 1.75 -13.29 11.91
CA GLU A 184 2.38 -14.46 11.29
C GLU A 184 1.37 -15.42 10.65
N LYS A 185 0.16 -15.55 11.22
CA LYS A 185 -0.90 -16.41 10.66
C LYS A 185 -1.27 -16.07 9.21
N LEU A 186 -1.08 -14.80 8.76
CA LEU A 186 -1.43 -14.35 7.41
C LEU A 186 -0.37 -14.78 6.37
N TRP A 187 0.87 -14.97 6.80
CA TRP A 187 2.01 -15.39 5.99
C TRP A 187 2.70 -16.65 6.55
N SER A 188 1.94 -17.49 7.28
CA SER A 188 2.47 -18.67 7.96
C SER A 188 3.22 -19.61 6.99
N GLY A 189 4.38 -20.11 7.44
CA GLY A 189 5.23 -20.97 6.61
C GLY A 189 6.10 -20.22 5.58
N LEU A 190 6.07 -18.88 5.58
CA LEU A 190 6.87 -18.06 4.69
C LEU A 190 7.90 -17.24 5.47
N HIS A 191 8.93 -16.74 4.77
CA HIS A 191 9.77 -15.63 5.21
C HIS A 191 10.15 -14.76 3.99
N PHE A 192 10.69 -13.57 4.27
CA PHE A 192 10.97 -12.56 3.25
C PHE A 192 12.45 -12.21 3.26
N GLU A 193 13.16 -12.49 2.14
CA GLU A 193 14.58 -12.15 1.99
C GLU A 193 14.75 -10.66 1.65
N GLU A 194 15.87 -10.06 2.06
CA GLU A 194 16.27 -8.71 1.68
C GLU A 194 16.37 -8.56 0.15
N MET A 195 15.90 -7.43 -0.37
CA MET A 195 15.75 -7.22 -1.81
C MET A 195 17.10 -7.20 -2.57
N GLU A 196 18.12 -6.51 -2.08
CA GLU A 196 19.39 -6.38 -2.83
C GLU A 196 20.12 -7.72 -3.00
N PRO A 197 20.34 -8.55 -1.96
CA PRO A 197 20.94 -9.87 -2.12
C PRO A 197 20.11 -10.79 -3.02
N CYS A 198 18.78 -10.76 -2.89
CA CYS A 198 17.86 -11.53 -3.71
C CYS A 198 17.96 -11.10 -5.19
N ALA A 199 17.93 -9.81 -5.48
CA ALA A 199 18.09 -9.28 -6.83
C ALA A 199 19.41 -9.70 -7.48
N ARG A 200 20.54 -9.60 -6.76
CA ARG A 200 21.86 -10.04 -7.25
C ARG A 200 21.85 -11.52 -7.64
N LYS A 201 21.29 -12.36 -6.79
CA LYS A 201 21.15 -13.81 -7.02
C LYS A 201 20.33 -14.08 -8.29
N TRP A 202 19.15 -13.48 -8.41
CA TRP A 202 18.25 -13.77 -9.53
C TRP A 202 18.69 -13.15 -10.85
N VAL A 203 19.23 -11.93 -10.87
CA VAL A 203 19.80 -11.33 -12.08
C VAL A 203 20.90 -12.21 -12.66
N LYS A 204 21.77 -12.77 -11.81
CA LYS A 204 22.80 -13.73 -12.26
C LYS A 204 22.16 -14.96 -12.91
N ILE A 205 21.20 -15.60 -12.21
CA ILE A 205 20.51 -16.79 -12.72
C ILE A 205 19.78 -16.51 -14.05
N ILE A 206 19.07 -15.39 -14.14
CA ILE A 206 18.35 -14.98 -15.34
C ILE A 206 19.32 -14.80 -16.53
N LYS A 207 20.43 -14.10 -16.33
CA LYS A 207 21.44 -13.90 -17.38
C LYS A 207 22.05 -15.22 -17.85
N GLU A 208 22.39 -16.12 -16.92
CA GLU A 208 23.03 -17.40 -17.25
C GLU A 208 22.07 -18.40 -17.92
N LYS A 209 20.80 -18.46 -17.50
CA LYS A 209 19.84 -19.45 -18.00
C LYS A 209 19.04 -18.97 -19.20
N GLU A 210 18.58 -17.71 -19.14
CA GLU A 210 17.59 -17.20 -20.09
C GLU A 210 18.21 -16.33 -21.20
N ASN A 211 19.40 -15.77 -20.94
CA ASN A 211 20.07 -14.84 -21.86
C ASN A 211 19.10 -13.79 -22.43
N PRO A 212 18.40 -13.01 -21.57
CA PRO A 212 17.41 -12.06 -22.02
C PRO A 212 18.04 -10.85 -22.70
N ASP A 213 17.28 -10.21 -23.58
CA ASP A 213 17.66 -8.93 -24.19
C ASP A 213 17.44 -7.76 -23.22
N VAL A 214 16.44 -7.90 -22.34
CA VAL A 214 15.98 -6.87 -21.38
C VAL A 214 15.65 -7.52 -20.05
N ILE A 215 15.99 -6.85 -18.94
CA ILE A 215 15.56 -7.24 -17.59
C ILE A 215 14.76 -6.11 -16.97
N VAL A 216 13.53 -6.42 -16.55
CA VAL A 216 12.61 -5.54 -15.85
C VAL A 216 12.51 -6.00 -14.39
N GLY A 217 12.71 -5.10 -13.45
CA GLY A 217 12.32 -5.29 -12.05
C GLY A 217 10.86 -4.87 -11.88
N LEU A 218 10.03 -5.71 -11.28
CA LEU A 218 8.66 -5.42 -10.87
C LEU A 218 8.64 -5.53 -9.34
N PHE A 219 8.82 -4.39 -8.65
CA PHE A 219 9.14 -4.36 -7.23
C PHE A 219 8.07 -3.64 -6.43
N HIS A 220 7.34 -4.38 -5.61
CA HIS A 220 6.43 -3.80 -4.65
C HIS A 220 7.17 -3.40 -3.37
N ALA A 221 7.94 -2.34 -3.48
CA ALA A 221 8.69 -1.66 -2.42
C ALA A 221 8.95 -0.22 -2.86
N GLY A 222 8.97 0.69 -1.91
CA GLY A 222 9.19 2.11 -2.18
C GLY A 222 10.62 2.44 -2.60
N LYS A 223 10.86 3.73 -2.74
CA LYS A 223 12.07 4.29 -3.34
C LYS A 223 13.36 3.85 -2.64
N SER A 224 13.56 4.26 -1.41
CA SER A 224 14.72 3.88 -0.59
C SER A 224 14.53 4.36 0.86
N GLY A 225 15.14 3.65 1.80
CA GLY A 225 15.13 4.00 3.22
C GLY A 225 14.05 3.25 4.00
N ASN A 226 13.53 3.87 5.06
CA ASN A 226 12.65 3.23 6.03
C ASN A 226 13.24 1.91 6.55
N VAL A 227 14.06 2.01 7.59
CA VAL A 227 14.62 0.83 8.27
C VAL A 227 13.72 0.50 9.45
N LEU A 228 13.07 -0.66 9.40
CA LEU A 228 12.25 -1.21 10.47
C LEU A 228 13.04 -2.28 11.23
N GLY A 229 13.64 -1.89 12.35
CA GLY A 229 14.59 -2.74 13.07
C GLY A 229 15.86 -3.01 12.26
N GLN A 230 16.00 -4.24 11.75
CA GLN A 230 17.13 -4.64 10.89
C GLN A 230 16.74 -4.79 9.41
N VAL A 231 15.48 -4.57 9.07
CA VAL A 231 14.92 -4.78 7.72
C VAL A 231 14.81 -3.46 6.98
N VAL A 232 15.29 -3.44 5.74
CA VAL A 232 15.12 -2.28 4.85
C VAL A 232 13.78 -2.42 4.11
N GLU A 233 12.81 -1.59 4.46
CA GLU A 233 11.46 -1.60 3.87
C GLU A 233 11.50 -1.24 2.38
N ASP A 234 12.12 -0.09 2.07
CA ASP A 234 12.13 0.50 0.74
C ASP A 234 13.52 0.40 0.12
N ALA A 235 13.67 -0.37 -0.95
CA ALA A 235 14.97 -0.61 -1.57
C ALA A 235 14.97 -0.62 -3.11
N SER A 236 13.87 -0.28 -3.78
CA SER A 236 13.76 -0.41 -5.25
C SER A 236 14.79 0.44 -5.99
N MET A 237 14.96 1.70 -5.58
CA MET A 237 15.96 2.61 -6.14
C MET A 237 17.39 2.15 -5.81
N ASP A 238 17.60 1.60 -4.61
CA ASP A 238 18.92 1.10 -4.19
C ASP A 238 19.30 -0.14 -5.00
N VAL A 239 18.35 -1.06 -5.26
CA VAL A 239 18.54 -2.20 -6.16
C VAL A 239 18.88 -1.73 -7.56
N ALA A 240 18.11 -0.77 -8.13
CA ALA A 240 18.39 -0.21 -9.45
C ALA A 240 19.81 0.35 -9.58
N LYS A 241 20.32 1.02 -8.53
CA LYS A 241 21.67 1.63 -8.51
C LYS A 241 22.77 0.61 -8.25
N ARG A 242 22.55 -0.38 -7.38
CA ARG A 242 23.61 -1.25 -6.86
C ARG A 242 23.68 -2.61 -7.56
N VAL A 243 22.62 -3.05 -8.26
CA VAL A 243 22.57 -4.35 -8.94
C VAL A 243 22.56 -4.15 -10.47
N PRO A 244 23.71 -4.33 -11.15
CA PRO A 244 23.77 -4.15 -12.60
C PRO A 244 22.98 -5.19 -13.37
N GLY A 245 22.25 -4.72 -14.37
CA GLY A 245 21.57 -5.60 -15.33
C GLY A 245 20.11 -5.28 -15.57
N PHE A 246 19.49 -4.46 -14.74
CA PHE A 246 18.14 -3.94 -15.01
C PHE A 246 18.19 -2.83 -16.07
N ASP A 247 17.20 -2.84 -16.96
CA ASP A 247 16.93 -1.77 -17.91
C ASP A 247 15.82 -0.84 -17.36
N VAL A 248 14.84 -1.44 -16.66
CA VAL A 248 13.70 -0.77 -16.03
C VAL A 248 13.46 -1.34 -14.63
N VAL A 249 13.12 -0.50 -13.68
CA VAL A 249 12.56 -0.88 -12.37
C VAL A 249 11.21 -0.17 -12.22
N LEU A 250 10.16 -0.96 -12.22
CA LEU A 250 8.79 -0.57 -11.92
C LEU A 250 8.61 -0.68 -10.41
N MET A 251 8.17 0.40 -9.75
CA MET A 251 8.03 0.49 -8.28
C MET A 251 6.57 0.66 -7.84
N GLY A 252 6.32 0.51 -6.56
CA GLY A 252 5.06 0.78 -5.89
C GLY A 252 5.24 0.90 -4.38
N HIS A 253 4.18 0.67 -3.60
CA HIS A 253 4.18 0.60 -2.13
C HIS A 253 4.16 1.96 -1.41
N ASP A 254 5.05 2.88 -1.71
CA ASP A 254 5.16 4.17 -1.00
C ASP A 254 4.17 5.24 -1.51
N HIS A 255 3.37 4.92 -2.51
CA HIS A 255 2.35 5.77 -3.13
C HIS A 255 2.89 7.09 -3.66
N THR A 256 4.16 7.15 -4.03
CA THR A 256 4.78 8.35 -4.58
C THR A 256 4.80 8.30 -6.12
N ARG A 257 4.92 9.45 -6.76
CA ARG A 257 5.11 9.52 -8.21
C ARG A 257 6.57 9.71 -8.51
N GLU A 258 7.16 8.78 -9.24
CA GLU A 258 8.55 8.88 -9.65
C GLU A 258 8.70 8.52 -11.15
N CYS A 259 9.55 9.20 -11.85
CA CYS A 259 9.95 8.83 -13.22
C CYS A 259 11.32 9.43 -13.50
N VAL A 260 12.38 8.68 -13.23
CA VAL A 260 13.77 9.15 -13.32
C VAL A 260 14.67 8.10 -13.96
N LYS A 261 15.73 8.53 -14.60
CA LYS A 261 16.85 7.67 -15.00
C LYS A 261 17.97 7.79 -14.00
N VAL A 262 18.49 6.66 -13.54
CA VAL A 262 19.64 6.59 -12.63
C VAL A 262 20.77 5.79 -13.26
N GLN A 263 22.00 6.08 -12.86
CA GLN A 263 23.14 5.23 -13.24
C GLN A 263 23.37 4.17 -12.17
N ASN A 264 23.56 2.93 -12.62
CA ASN A 264 23.98 1.85 -11.74
C ASN A 264 25.52 1.85 -11.54
N VAL A 265 26.00 0.99 -10.65
CA VAL A 265 27.44 0.86 -10.35
C VAL A 265 28.31 0.41 -11.53
N ALA A 266 27.71 -0.09 -12.61
CA ALA A 266 28.40 -0.43 -13.86
C ALA A 266 28.38 0.72 -14.89
N GLY A 267 27.69 1.83 -14.58
CA GLY A 267 27.55 2.99 -15.47
C GLY A 267 26.37 2.88 -16.45
N ASP A 268 25.54 1.82 -16.37
CA ASP A 268 24.37 1.69 -17.22
C ASP A 268 23.22 2.58 -16.71
N SER A 269 22.41 3.10 -17.64
CA SER A 269 21.23 3.89 -17.32
C SER A 269 20.04 2.98 -17.08
N VAL A 270 19.37 3.12 -15.92
CA VAL A 270 18.17 2.38 -15.53
C VAL A 270 17.01 3.36 -15.37
N LEU A 271 15.89 3.09 -16.03
CA LEU A 271 14.65 3.82 -15.77
C LEU A 271 14.03 3.30 -14.47
N VAL A 272 13.69 4.20 -13.55
CA VAL A 272 12.95 3.90 -12.32
C VAL A 272 11.66 4.70 -12.35
N ILE A 273 10.52 4.02 -12.21
CA ILE A 273 9.20 4.63 -12.37
C ILE A 273 8.19 4.05 -11.38
N ASP A 274 7.32 4.93 -10.83
CA ASP A 274 6.28 4.63 -9.85
C ASP A 274 5.01 5.43 -10.19
N PRO A 275 3.85 4.78 -10.40
CA PRO A 275 2.61 5.46 -10.75
C PRO A 275 1.83 5.98 -9.54
N ALA A 276 2.33 5.84 -8.33
CA ALA A 276 1.57 6.01 -7.08
C ALA A 276 0.40 5.02 -6.99
N ASN A 277 -0.81 5.47 -6.63
CA ASN A 277 -1.89 4.57 -6.24
C ASN A 277 -3.25 4.87 -6.87
N ASN A 278 -4.24 4.00 -6.56
CA ASN A 278 -5.66 4.15 -6.86
C ASN A 278 -5.98 4.22 -8.37
N ALA A 279 -5.10 3.68 -9.22
CA ALA A 279 -5.26 3.72 -10.68
C ALA A 279 -5.56 5.12 -11.25
N ASN A 280 -5.07 6.19 -10.58
CA ASN A 280 -5.17 7.56 -11.08
C ASN A 280 -4.15 7.84 -12.18
N VAL A 281 -3.01 7.18 -12.07
CA VAL A 281 -1.87 7.25 -12.98
C VAL A 281 -1.39 5.83 -13.23
N VAL A 282 -0.80 5.58 -14.39
CA VAL A 282 -0.09 4.33 -14.70
C VAL A 282 1.29 4.66 -15.23
N SER A 283 2.24 3.76 -15.02
CA SER A 283 3.55 3.84 -15.66
C SER A 283 3.39 3.45 -17.14
N ASP A 284 3.90 4.28 -18.02
CA ASP A 284 3.86 4.10 -19.47
C ASP A 284 5.29 4.12 -20.02
N VAL A 285 5.86 2.92 -20.23
CA VAL A 285 7.25 2.74 -20.64
C VAL A 285 7.30 2.32 -22.11
N THR A 286 8.16 2.97 -22.87
CA THR A 286 8.49 2.59 -24.25
C THR A 286 9.91 2.06 -24.29
N LEU A 287 10.04 0.80 -24.63
CA LEU A 287 11.31 0.10 -24.80
C LEU A 287 11.55 -0.10 -26.30
N THR A 288 12.63 0.43 -26.81
CA THR A 288 13.07 0.22 -28.20
C THR A 288 14.33 -0.63 -28.20
N VAL A 289 14.29 -1.78 -28.89
CA VAL A 289 15.41 -2.71 -29.00
C VAL A 289 15.77 -2.89 -30.48
N THR A 290 17.00 -2.57 -30.84
CA THR A 290 17.52 -2.80 -32.18
C THR A 290 18.41 -4.04 -32.17
N LYS A 291 18.05 -5.03 -32.99
CA LYS A 291 18.84 -6.26 -33.18
C LYS A 291 19.47 -6.30 -34.57
N LYS A 292 20.72 -6.75 -34.60
CA LYS A 292 21.43 -7.06 -35.83
C LYS A 292 21.93 -8.50 -35.77
N ASP A 293 21.57 -9.31 -36.77
CA ASP A 293 21.90 -10.74 -36.82
C ASP A 293 21.53 -11.48 -35.50
N GLY A 294 20.36 -11.16 -34.96
CA GLY A 294 19.81 -11.74 -33.73
C GLY A 294 20.41 -11.22 -32.40
N LYS A 295 21.40 -10.33 -32.45
CA LYS A 295 22.03 -9.73 -31.26
C LYS A 295 21.56 -8.29 -31.04
N VAL A 296 21.34 -7.91 -29.80
CA VAL A 296 21.05 -6.52 -29.45
C VAL A 296 22.27 -5.66 -29.71
N VAL A 297 22.08 -4.60 -30.51
CA VAL A 297 23.11 -3.60 -30.82
C VAL A 297 22.79 -2.24 -30.19
N GLU A 298 21.52 -1.98 -29.88
CA GLU A 298 21.08 -0.74 -29.23
C GLU A 298 19.81 -1.00 -28.42
N LYS A 299 19.70 -0.35 -27.27
CA LYS A 299 18.50 -0.28 -26.44
C LYS A 299 18.24 1.15 -26.03
N SER A 300 16.99 1.57 -26.04
CA SER A 300 16.55 2.79 -25.37
C SER A 300 15.29 2.54 -24.56
N VAL A 301 15.20 3.20 -23.43
CA VAL A 301 14.06 3.12 -22.52
C VAL A 301 13.59 4.52 -22.20
N GLU A 302 12.31 4.79 -22.45
CA GLU A 302 11.66 6.06 -22.09
C GLU A 302 10.42 5.77 -21.27
N GLY A 303 10.20 6.54 -20.19
CA GLY A 303 9.06 6.42 -19.31
C GLY A 303 8.31 7.73 -19.16
N ARG A 304 7.02 7.61 -18.91
CA ARG A 304 6.18 8.72 -18.45
C ARG A 304 5.07 8.22 -17.55
N LEU A 305 4.57 9.09 -16.72
CA LEU A 305 3.37 8.86 -15.93
C LEU A 305 2.14 9.29 -16.72
N ALA A 306 1.27 8.34 -17.05
CA ALA A 306 0.06 8.60 -17.83
C ALA A 306 -1.14 8.82 -16.89
N ASP A 307 -1.75 10.00 -16.97
CA ASP A 307 -2.89 10.41 -16.15
C ASP A 307 -4.20 9.81 -16.69
N MET A 308 -4.81 8.91 -15.93
CA MET A 308 -6.03 8.20 -16.30
C MET A 308 -7.28 9.09 -16.36
N ASN A 309 -7.25 10.26 -15.74
CA ASN A 309 -8.35 11.23 -15.87
C ASN A 309 -8.55 11.75 -17.31
N LYS A 310 -7.53 11.62 -18.15
CA LYS A 310 -7.58 12.01 -19.56
C LYS A 310 -8.25 10.98 -20.45
N TYR A 311 -8.54 9.78 -19.92
CA TYR A 311 -9.13 8.68 -20.66
C TYR A 311 -10.59 8.46 -20.25
N PRO A 312 -11.48 8.15 -21.19
CA PRO A 312 -12.88 7.87 -20.87
C PRO A 312 -13.00 6.59 -20.06
N VAL A 313 -14.07 6.48 -19.30
CA VAL A 313 -14.47 5.19 -18.70
C VAL A 313 -14.83 4.21 -19.81
N SER A 314 -14.23 3.03 -19.81
CA SER A 314 -14.54 1.99 -20.77
C SER A 314 -15.94 1.44 -20.56
N ARG A 315 -16.82 1.67 -21.54
CA ARG A 315 -18.18 1.14 -21.50
C ARG A 315 -18.18 -0.40 -21.53
N GLU A 316 -17.35 -0.98 -22.39
CA GLU A 316 -17.20 -2.43 -22.52
C GLU A 316 -16.82 -3.09 -21.20
N PHE A 317 -15.85 -2.50 -20.47
CA PHE A 317 -15.47 -2.95 -19.12
C PHE A 317 -16.63 -2.83 -18.13
N MET A 318 -17.32 -1.69 -18.11
CA MET A 318 -18.45 -1.47 -17.20
C MET A 318 -19.62 -2.39 -17.48
N ASP A 319 -19.93 -2.65 -18.75
CA ASP A 319 -21.01 -3.56 -19.16
C ASP A 319 -20.69 -5.01 -18.75
N LYS A 320 -19.43 -5.45 -18.93
CA LYS A 320 -18.96 -6.78 -18.52
C LYS A 320 -19.07 -7.00 -17.01
N PHE A 321 -18.62 -6.02 -16.22
CA PHE A 321 -18.53 -6.12 -14.76
C PHE A 321 -19.71 -5.46 -14.01
N ALA A 322 -20.80 -5.18 -14.72
CA ALA A 322 -22.02 -4.62 -14.11
C ALA A 322 -22.60 -5.47 -12.96
N PRO A 323 -22.61 -6.83 -13.04
CA PRO A 323 -23.06 -7.66 -11.91
C PRO A 323 -22.21 -7.47 -10.66
N GLN A 324 -20.88 -7.39 -10.81
CA GLN A 324 -19.94 -7.21 -9.70
C GLN A 324 -20.09 -5.82 -9.08
N TYR A 325 -20.22 -4.78 -9.92
CA TYR A 325 -20.53 -3.43 -9.45
C TYR A 325 -21.82 -3.41 -8.61
N LYS A 326 -22.87 -4.03 -9.12
CA LYS A 326 -24.16 -4.10 -8.43
C LYS A 326 -24.06 -4.81 -7.09
N ALA A 327 -23.38 -5.96 -7.03
CA ALA A 327 -23.22 -6.74 -5.81
C ALA A 327 -22.51 -5.92 -4.71
N VAL A 328 -21.42 -5.23 -5.07
CA VAL A 328 -20.71 -4.36 -4.13
C VAL A 328 -21.55 -3.15 -3.72
N ASN A 329 -22.25 -2.53 -4.66
CA ASN A 329 -23.13 -1.40 -4.34
C ASN A 329 -24.28 -1.79 -3.40
N ASP A 330 -24.90 -2.95 -3.61
CA ASP A 330 -25.93 -3.49 -2.72
C ASP A 330 -25.36 -3.76 -1.33
N PHE A 331 -24.16 -4.33 -1.24
CA PHE A 331 -23.47 -4.59 0.03
C PHE A 331 -23.20 -3.30 0.80
N VAL A 332 -22.56 -2.30 0.19
CA VAL A 332 -22.19 -1.06 0.89
C VAL A 332 -23.39 -0.17 1.21
N SER A 333 -24.48 -0.31 0.44
CA SER A 333 -25.72 0.44 0.64
C SER A 333 -26.66 -0.18 1.68
N ARG A 334 -26.30 -1.34 2.23
CA ARG A 334 -27.10 -2.00 3.27
C ARG A 334 -27.07 -1.15 4.55
N LYS A 335 -28.24 -0.71 5.00
CA LYS A 335 -28.42 -0.02 6.27
C LYS A 335 -28.18 -1.01 7.42
N ILE A 336 -27.36 -0.63 8.39
CA ILE A 336 -27.00 -1.45 9.56
C ILE A 336 -27.48 -0.85 10.89
N GLY A 337 -27.85 0.43 10.92
CA GLY A 337 -28.34 1.09 12.13
C GLY A 337 -28.61 2.56 11.91
N THR A 338 -28.65 3.31 13.00
CA THR A 338 -28.75 4.78 13.03
C THR A 338 -27.81 5.36 14.08
N ILE A 339 -27.43 6.62 13.91
CA ILE A 339 -26.60 7.37 14.86
C ILE A 339 -27.28 8.69 15.24
N SER A 340 -27.32 9.00 16.53
CA SER A 340 -28.07 10.13 17.08
C SER A 340 -27.38 11.50 16.94
N ARG A 341 -26.15 11.52 16.44
CA ARG A 341 -25.36 12.75 16.17
C ARG A 341 -24.24 12.49 15.19
N THR A 342 -23.83 13.53 14.48
CA THR A 342 -22.64 13.49 13.63
C THR A 342 -21.37 13.33 14.49
N ILE A 343 -20.46 12.43 14.07
CA ILE A 343 -19.14 12.23 14.65
C ILE A 343 -18.05 12.38 13.59
N THR A 344 -16.89 12.90 13.99
CA THR A 344 -15.78 13.16 13.07
C THR A 344 -14.43 12.76 13.68
N ALA A 345 -13.57 12.17 12.87
CA ALA A 345 -12.18 11.85 13.23
C ALA A 345 -11.34 13.10 13.55
N LYS A 346 -11.72 14.27 13.02
CA LYS A 346 -11.00 15.52 13.26
C LYS A 346 -10.91 15.89 14.73
N ASP A 347 -11.96 15.62 15.50
CA ASP A 347 -12.01 15.94 16.92
C ASP A 347 -11.08 15.04 17.75
N ALA A 348 -10.84 13.81 17.29
CA ALA A 348 -10.02 12.83 17.99
C ALA A 348 -8.54 13.25 18.11
N TYR A 349 -8.07 14.18 17.28
CA TYR A 349 -6.71 14.71 17.39
C TYR A 349 -6.51 15.69 18.54
N PHE A 350 -7.61 16.22 19.11
CA PHE A 350 -7.56 17.31 20.09
C PHE A 350 -8.12 16.92 21.46
N GLY A 351 -8.54 15.67 21.64
CA GLY A 351 -9.06 15.18 22.92
C GLY A 351 -9.93 13.94 22.77
N SER A 352 -10.46 13.49 23.91
CA SER A 352 -11.53 12.49 23.94
C SER A 352 -12.70 12.98 23.09
N SER A 353 -13.16 12.15 22.17
CA SER A 353 -14.22 12.53 21.22
C SER A 353 -15.14 11.35 20.90
N PRO A 354 -16.40 11.62 20.52
CA PRO A 354 -17.35 10.54 20.22
C PRO A 354 -16.89 9.58 19.11
N PHE A 355 -16.02 10.03 18.22
CA PHE A 355 -15.51 9.19 17.12
C PHE A 355 -14.54 8.12 17.62
N ILE A 356 -13.50 8.52 18.37
CA ILE A 356 -12.47 7.58 18.84
C ILE A 356 -12.98 6.75 20.02
N ASP A 357 -13.81 7.36 20.86
CA ASP A 357 -14.33 6.72 22.07
C ASP A 357 -15.36 5.62 21.72
N LEU A 358 -16.08 5.72 20.59
CA LEU A 358 -16.90 4.63 20.07
C LEU A 358 -16.04 3.40 19.73
N ILE A 359 -14.86 3.60 19.14
CA ILE A 359 -13.94 2.50 18.80
C ILE A 359 -13.36 1.90 20.09
N HIS A 360 -12.95 2.73 21.04
CA HIS A 360 -12.48 2.28 22.33
C HIS A 360 -13.53 1.45 23.08
N GLN A 361 -14.78 1.93 23.13
CA GLN A 361 -15.89 1.23 23.75
C GLN A 361 -16.08 -0.15 23.13
N LEU A 362 -16.11 -0.23 21.80
CA LEU A 362 -16.25 -1.49 21.09
C LEU A 362 -15.09 -2.45 21.41
N GLN A 363 -13.85 -1.97 21.39
CA GLN A 363 -12.68 -2.79 21.74
C GLN A 363 -12.79 -3.38 23.13
N LEU A 364 -13.20 -2.56 24.12
CA LEU A 364 -13.40 -3.01 25.51
C LEU A 364 -14.55 -4.02 25.63
N GLU A 365 -15.67 -3.79 24.98
CA GLU A 365 -16.85 -4.68 25.02
C GLU A 365 -16.58 -6.04 24.38
N ILE A 366 -15.94 -6.08 23.21
CA ILE A 366 -15.63 -7.33 22.52
C ILE A 366 -14.59 -8.15 23.29
N SER A 367 -13.58 -7.48 23.83
CA SER A 367 -12.41 -8.14 24.38
C SER A 367 -12.51 -8.42 25.88
N GLY A 368 -13.34 -7.69 26.62
CA GLY A 368 -13.34 -7.69 28.08
C GLY A 368 -12.02 -7.19 28.69
N ALA A 369 -11.23 -6.42 27.94
CA ALA A 369 -9.99 -5.84 28.41
C ALA A 369 -10.22 -4.69 29.40
N GLU A 370 -9.22 -4.39 30.23
CA GLU A 370 -9.27 -3.32 31.24
C GLU A 370 -8.91 -1.96 30.62
N VAL A 371 -8.06 -1.95 29.59
CA VAL A 371 -7.56 -0.76 28.89
C VAL A 371 -7.67 -0.98 27.38
N SER A 372 -7.89 0.08 26.63
CA SER A 372 -7.94 0.06 25.16
C SER A 372 -7.00 1.12 24.60
N PHE A 373 -6.21 0.77 23.58
CA PHE A 373 -5.44 1.71 22.76
C PHE A 373 -6.03 1.82 21.37
N CYS A 374 -6.16 3.02 20.85
CA CYS A 374 -6.65 3.27 19.50
C CYS A 374 -6.18 4.64 18.97
N ALA A 375 -5.88 4.69 17.67
CA ALA A 375 -5.60 5.91 16.93
C ALA A 375 -6.72 6.21 15.92
N PRO A 376 -6.97 7.48 15.54
CA PRO A 376 -7.86 7.82 14.44
C PRO A 376 -7.21 7.45 13.10
N LEU A 377 -7.67 6.35 12.48
CA LEU A 377 -7.07 5.76 11.29
C LEU A 377 -7.42 6.49 9.99
N SER A 378 -8.43 7.36 10.01
CA SER A 378 -8.89 8.14 8.87
C SER A 378 -8.82 9.63 9.21
N PHE A 379 -8.08 10.41 8.41
CA PHE A 379 -7.79 11.81 8.74
C PHE A 379 -9.02 12.74 8.76
N ARG A 380 -10.01 12.48 7.92
CA ARG A 380 -11.21 13.33 7.76
C ARG A 380 -12.52 12.57 7.79
N ALA A 381 -12.51 11.33 8.28
CA ALA A 381 -13.73 10.54 8.35
C ALA A 381 -14.82 11.25 9.15
N GLU A 382 -16.04 11.14 8.65
CA GLU A 382 -17.24 11.66 9.26
C GLU A 382 -18.38 10.66 9.08
N ILE A 383 -19.14 10.43 10.13
CA ILE A 383 -20.42 9.71 10.08
C ILE A 383 -21.48 10.69 10.49
N LYS A 384 -22.40 11.00 9.56
CA LYS A 384 -23.46 11.97 9.77
C LYS A 384 -24.58 11.38 10.61
N GLU A 385 -25.25 12.24 11.39
CA GLU A 385 -26.49 11.89 12.07
C GLU A 385 -27.51 11.28 11.11
N GLY A 386 -28.17 10.21 11.54
CA GLY A 386 -29.17 9.50 10.74
C GLY A 386 -28.79 8.04 10.46
N ASP A 387 -29.08 7.57 9.26
CA ASP A 387 -28.86 6.17 8.87
C ASP A 387 -27.36 5.86 8.73
N ILE A 388 -26.93 4.73 9.29
CA ILE A 388 -25.60 4.16 9.12
C ILE A 388 -25.68 3.02 8.10
N TYR A 389 -24.74 3.01 7.18
CA TYR A 389 -24.60 2.00 6.15
C TYR A 389 -23.27 1.24 6.28
N VAL A 390 -23.16 0.11 5.61
CA VAL A 390 -21.91 -0.67 5.59
C VAL A 390 -20.73 0.20 5.10
N SER A 391 -20.93 1.10 4.13
CA SER A 391 -19.91 2.04 3.65
C SER A 391 -19.30 2.90 4.77
N ASP A 392 -20.09 3.27 5.78
CA ASP A 392 -19.62 4.13 6.88
C ASP A 392 -18.59 3.42 7.78
N MET A 393 -18.60 2.08 7.77
CA MET A 393 -17.62 1.28 8.51
C MET A 393 -16.21 1.40 7.96
N PHE A 394 -16.08 1.60 6.65
CA PHE A 394 -14.79 1.85 6.02
C PHE A 394 -14.25 3.28 6.32
N ASN A 395 -15.13 4.21 6.66
CA ASN A 395 -14.76 5.52 7.20
C ASN A 395 -14.36 5.43 8.67
N LEU A 396 -15.12 4.70 9.48
CA LEU A 396 -14.87 4.57 10.91
C LEU A 396 -13.59 3.77 11.19
N TYR A 397 -13.38 2.66 10.44
CA TYR A 397 -12.20 1.81 10.59
C TYR A 397 -11.63 1.41 9.23
N LYS A 398 -10.54 2.08 8.83
CA LYS A 398 -9.98 2.01 7.48
C LYS A 398 -9.31 0.68 7.13
N TYR A 399 -8.60 0.04 8.08
CA TYR A 399 -7.74 -1.13 7.82
C TYR A 399 -8.39 -2.45 8.29
N GLU A 400 -7.95 -3.57 7.75
CA GLU A 400 -8.44 -4.91 8.10
C GLU A 400 -7.70 -5.51 9.32
N ASN A 401 -7.53 -4.71 10.36
CA ASN A 401 -6.85 -5.15 11.58
C ASN A 401 -7.73 -6.06 12.45
N MET A 402 -7.15 -7.13 12.97
CA MET A 402 -7.75 -7.92 14.05
C MET A 402 -7.66 -7.17 15.38
N LEU A 403 -8.54 -7.50 16.32
CA LEU A 403 -8.43 -7.04 17.70
C LEU A 403 -7.57 -8.04 18.49
N TYR A 404 -6.54 -7.53 19.14
CA TYR A 404 -5.71 -8.27 20.09
C TYR A 404 -6.00 -7.83 21.53
N VAL A 405 -5.80 -8.74 22.48
CA VAL A 405 -5.62 -8.42 23.89
C VAL A 405 -4.22 -8.86 24.29
N MET A 406 -3.47 -7.93 24.85
CA MET A 406 -2.11 -8.16 25.33
C MET A 406 -2.01 -7.92 26.84
N GLU A 407 -1.09 -8.62 27.48
CA GLU A 407 -0.71 -8.36 28.87
C GLU A 407 0.40 -7.32 28.93
N LEU A 408 0.10 -6.14 29.50
CA LEU A 408 1.06 -5.04 29.68
C LEU A 408 1.07 -4.60 31.15
N SER A 409 2.25 -4.33 31.70
CA SER A 409 2.37 -3.69 33.01
C SER A 409 1.90 -2.24 32.95
N GLY A 410 1.52 -1.67 34.09
CA GLY A 410 1.15 -0.25 34.17
C GLY A 410 2.27 0.68 33.71
N LYS A 411 3.53 0.29 33.93
CA LYS A 411 4.69 1.03 33.40
C LYS A 411 4.73 0.98 31.87
N GLU A 412 4.56 -0.18 31.26
CA GLU A 412 4.53 -0.33 29.80
C GLU A 412 3.37 0.44 29.17
N ILE A 413 2.19 0.49 29.82
CA ILE A 413 1.04 1.32 29.40
C ILE A 413 1.42 2.80 29.40
N LYS A 414 2.06 3.28 30.49
CA LYS A 414 2.51 4.67 30.58
C LYS A 414 3.55 4.99 29.51
N ASP A 415 4.56 4.16 29.35
CA ASP A 415 5.66 4.37 28.42
C ASP A 415 5.18 4.34 26.94
N PHE A 416 4.22 3.46 26.62
CA PHE A 416 3.52 3.45 25.33
C PHE A 416 2.85 4.82 25.05
N LEU A 417 2.09 5.34 26.01
CA LEU A 417 1.41 6.64 25.86
C LEU A 417 2.42 7.78 25.79
N GLU A 418 3.50 7.75 26.57
CA GLU A 418 4.56 8.75 26.48
C GLU A 418 5.12 8.85 25.06
N MET A 419 5.38 7.73 24.40
CA MET A 419 5.86 7.73 23.03
C MET A 419 4.77 8.19 22.03
N ALA A 420 3.52 7.74 22.19
CA ALA A 420 2.42 8.15 21.32
C ALA A 420 2.24 9.68 21.36
N TYR A 421 2.23 10.28 22.53
CA TYR A 421 2.10 11.74 22.66
C TYR A 421 3.39 12.50 22.33
N ALA A 422 4.57 11.89 22.42
CA ALA A 422 5.82 12.51 21.98
C ALA A 422 5.88 12.72 20.46
N ILE A 423 5.30 11.80 19.67
CA ILE A 423 5.22 11.95 18.21
C ILE A 423 4.00 12.74 17.73
N TRP A 424 3.03 12.96 18.60
CA TRP A 424 1.77 13.64 18.30
C TRP A 424 1.81 15.12 18.66
N THR A 425 2.25 15.45 19.88
CA THR A 425 2.15 16.80 20.46
C THR A 425 3.50 17.51 20.58
N ASN A 426 3.46 18.82 20.39
CA ASN A 426 4.60 19.68 20.67
C ASN A 426 4.93 19.72 22.18
N GLN A 427 6.13 20.19 22.53
CA GLN A 427 6.44 20.69 23.88
C GLN A 427 6.19 22.20 23.89
N MET A 428 5.05 22.62 24.44
CA MET A 428 4.71 24.03 24.50
C MET A 428 5.57 24.78 25.54
N LYS A 429 6.06 25.94 25.18
CA LYS A 429 6.81 26.86 26.05
C LYS A 429 5.97 28.09 26.40
N SER A 430 4.91 28.32 25.65
CA SER A 430 3.95 29.42 25.81
C SER A 430 2.59 29.05 25.25
N SER A 431 1.56 29.85 25.57
CA SER A 431 0.23 29.74 24.99
C SER A 431 0.17 30.02 23.48
N GLU A 432 1.20 30.64 22.92
CA GLU A 432 1.28 30.99 21.50
C GLU A 432 1.77 29.84 20.62
N ASP A 433 2.37 28.80 21.23
CA ASP A 433 2.89 27.66 20.53
C ASP A 433 1.77 26.79 19.91
N HIS A 434 2.14 25.96 18.94
CA HIS A 434 1.24 24.93 18.43
C HIS A 434 1.13 23.78 19.45
N LEU A 435 -0.07 23.23 19.60
CA LEU A 435 -0.31 22.01 20.36
C LEU A 435 0.24 20.79 19.61
N MET A 436 0.02 20.74 18.28
CA MET A 436 0.39 19.64 17.41
C MET A 436 1.82 19.78 16.86
N LEU A 437 2.48 18.64 16.58
CA LEU A 437 3.72 18.63 15.81
C LEU A 437 3.43 18.69 14.32
N PHE A 438 3.82 19.80 13.68
CA PHE A 438 3.70 20.01 12.24
C PHE A 438 5.01 19.80 11.48
N LYS A 439 4.90 19.48 10.18
CA LYS A 439 6.01 19.63 9.24
C LYS A 439 6.31 21.10 9.06
N GLU A 440 7.57 21.47 9.27
CA GLU A 440 8.03 22.83 9.09
C GLU A 440 8.56 23.09 7.65
N PRO A 441 8.40 24.28 7.10
CA PRO A 441 7.66 25.42 7.67
C PRO A 441 6.15 25.28 7.50
N VAL A 442 5.38 25.79 8.47
CA VAL A 442 3.93 25.95 8.31
C VAL A 442 3.68 27.18 7.44
N GLU A 443 3.35 26.97 6.17
CA GLU A 443 3.17 28.05 5.20
C GLU A 443 1.84 28.81 5.42
N LYS A 444 1.94 30.14 5.50
CA LYS A 444 0.76 31.00 5.68
C LYS A 444 -0.23 30.83 4.52
N GLY A 445 -1.48 30.49 4.84
CA GLY A 445 -2.56 30.32 3.86
C GLY A 445 -2.63 28.94 3.20
N LYS A 446 -1.70 28.05 3.51
CA LYS A 446 -1.76 26.63 3.14
C LYS A 446 -2.16 25.78 4.34
N ARG A 447 -2.74 24.61 4.05
CA ARG A 447 -3.06 23.63 5.07
C ARG A 447 -1.77 23.09 5.70
N ALA A 448 -1.73 23.02 7.03
CA ALA A 448 -0.65 22.36 7.75
C ALA A 448 -0.72 20.83 7.58
N ASN A 449 0.41 20.17 7.73
CA ASN A 449 0.49 18.71 7.76
C ASN A 449 1.15 18.28 9.07
N PHE A 450 0.70 17.16 9.64
CA PHE A 450 1.39 16.55 10.78
C PHE A 450 2.82 16.18 10.43
N LYS A 451 3.71 16.30 11.39
CA LYS A 451 5.11 15.86 11.24
C LYS A 451 5.22 14.35 11.11
N ASN A 452 4.41 13.62 11.88
CA ASN A 452 4.38 12.17 11.94
C ASN A 452 3.04 11.62 11.44
N PHE A 453 2.96 10.35 11.15
CA PHE A 453 1.75 9.69 10.69
C PHE A 453 0.70 9.61 11.81
N SER A 454 -0.48 10.18 11.57
CA SER A 454 -1.55 10.29 12.57
C SER A 454 -2.17 8.94 12.98
N PHE A 455 -2.01 7.90 12.17
CA PHE A 455 -2.43 6.55 12.56
C PHE A 455 -1.56 5.93 13.69
N ASN A 456 -0.52 6.65 14.16
CA ASN A 456 0.27 6.32 15.35
C ASN A 456 -0.07 7.23 16.54
N PHE A 457 -1.12 8.05 16.47
CA PHE A 457 -1.54 8.94 17.55
C PHE A 457 -2.55 8.22 18.44
N ASP A 458 -2.07 7.21 19.17
CA ASP A 458 -2.91 6.40 20.04
C ASP A 458 -3.27 7.14 21.32
N SER A 459 -4.57 7.15 21.64
CA SER A 459 -5.10 7.47 22.96
C SER A 459 -5.47 6.20 23.72
N ALA A 460 -5.86 6.35 24.99
CA ALA A 460 -6.31 5.23 25.80
C ALA A 460 -7.71 5.46 26.37
N ALA A 461 -8.43 4.36 26.56
CA ALA A 461 -9.62 4.30 27.38
C ALA A 461 -9.48 3.21 28.45
N GLY A 462 -10.34 3.24 29.49
CA GLY A 462 -10.24 2.36 30.65
C GLY A 462 -9.40 2.95 31.81
N ILE A 463 -8.70 4.05 31.54
CA ILE A 463 -7.89 4.80 32.51
C ILE A 463 -8.17 6.30 32.44
N ASN A 464 -8.08 6.99 33.58
CA ASN A 464 -8.14 8.45 33.66
C ASN A 464 -6.71 9.02 33.68
N TYR A 465 -6.37 9.91 32.74
CA TYR A 465 -5.01 10.47 32.66
C TYR A 465 -4.99 11.90 32.10
N THR A 466 -3.88 12.59 32.31
CA THR A 466 -3.59 13.91 31.72
C THR A 466 -2.31 13.86 30.89
N VAL A 467 -2.30 14.71 29.88
CA VAL A 467 -1.14 14.92 28.99
C VAL A 467 -0.62 16.35 29.21
N ASP A 468 0.45 16.50 29.96
CA ASP A 468 1.09 17.80 30.21
C ASP A 468 2.01 18.16 29.05
N VAL A 469 1.53 19.04 28.17
CA VAL A 469 2.27 19.46 26.96
C VAL A 469 3.44 20.41 27.25
N THR A 470 3.58 20.90 28.49
CA THR A 470 4.75 21.71 28.88
C THR A 470 5.98 20.86 29.14
N LYS A 471 5.77 19.56 29.38
CA LYS A 471 6.83 18.59 29.71
C LYS A 471 7.54 18.07 28.46
N PRO A 472 8.80 17.65 28.59
CA PRO A 472 9.48 16.95 27.53
C PRO A 472 8.87 15.56 27.28
N ALA A 473 9.25 14.96 26.15
CA ALA A 473 8.92 13.56 25.85
C ALA A 473 9.38 12.63 26.98
N GLY A 474 8.54 11.67 27.37
CA GLY A 474 8.80 10.76 28.49
C GLY A 474 8.29 11.25 29.87
N GLU A 475 7.82 12.50 29.96
CA GLU A 475 7.31 13.10 31.21
C GLU A 475 5.91 13.72 31.07
N LYS A 476 5.24 13.51 29.93
CA LYS A 476 3.93 14.14 29.63
C LYS A 476 2.75 13.47 30.32
N ILE A 477 2.82 12.17 30.57
CA ILE A 477 1.67 11.36 30.98
C ILE A 477 1.61 11.20 32.50
N THR A 478 0.46 11.56 33.06
CA THR A 478 0.10 11.25 34.45
C THR A 478 -1.18 10.44 34.46
N ILE A 479 -1.10 9.14 34.80
CA ILE A 479 -2.26 8.27 35.00
C ILE A 479 -2.75 8.43 36.42
N GLN A 480 -4.02 8.79 36.58
CA GLN A 480 -4.62 9.15 37.87
C GLN A 480 -5.32 7.95 38.53
N SER A 481 -6.04 7.17 37.73
CA SER A 481 -6.81 6.01 38.18
C SER A 481 -7.24 5.13 36.99
N MET A 482 -7.83 3.98 37.25
CA MET A 482 -8.70 3.31 36.32
C MET A 482 -9.96 4.15 36.06
N SER A 483 -10.70 3.88 34.98
CA SER A 483 -11.92 4.62 34.64
C SER A 483 -13.04 4.52 35.68
N ASP A 484 -13.09 3.44 36.45
CA ASP A 484 -14.03 3.21 37.52
C ASP A 484 -13.61 3.89 38.87
N GLY A 485 -12.48 4.61 38.86
CA GLY A 485 -11.92 5.30 40.03
C GLY A 485 -11.02 4.43 40.91
N THR A 486 -10.84 3.14 40.59
CA THR A 486 -9.90 2.29 41.35
C THR A 486 -8.45 2.72 41.08
N PRO A 487 -7.52 2.48 42.05
CA PRO A 487 -6.12 2.88 41.87
C PRO A 487 -5.45 2.17 40.70
N PHE A 488 -4.74 2.95 39.87
CA PHE A 488 -3.83 2.41 38.86
C PHE A 488 -2.46 2.11 39.46
N SER A 489 -1.86 0.96 39.14
CA SER A 489 -0.55 0.55 39.64
C SER A 489 0.43 0.34 38.49
N MET A 490 1.62 0.90 38.60
CA MET A 490 2.69 0.72 37.58
C MET A 490 3.18 -0.72 37.51
N ASP A 491 3.10 -1.48 38.57
CA ASP A 491 3.62 -2.85 38.65
C ASP A 491 2.55 -3.93 38.32
N LYS A 492 1.26 -3.57 38.31
CA LYS A 492 0.18 -4.49 37.96
C LYS A 492 0.19 -4.74 36.44
N VAL A 493 -0.07 -5.99 36.05
CA VAL A 493 -0.32 -6.37 34.66
C VAL A 493 -1.81 -6.20 34.33
N TYR A 494 -2.11 -5.54 33.24
CA TYR A 494 -3.43 -5.24 32.73
C TYR A 494 -3.66 -5.93 31.39
N LYS A 495 -4.91 -6.28 31.11
CA LYS A 495 -5.36 -6.70 29.78
C LYS A 495 -5.62 -5.47 28.94
N VAL A 496 -4.89 -5.32 27.85
CA VAL A 496 -4.95 -4.15 26.96
C VAL A 496 -5.42 -4.56 25.58
N ALA A 497 -6.54 -3.99 25.15
CA ALA A 497 -7.09 -4.16 23.81
C ALA A 497 -6.42 -3.19 22.83
N LEU A 498 -5.97 -3.69 21.69
CA LEU A 498 -5.36 -2.90 20.60
C LEU A 498 -5.46 -3.65 19.26
N ASN A 499 -5.23 -2.98 18.17
CA ASN A 499 -5.28 -3.63 16.87
C ASN A 499 -4.03 -4.47 16.57
N SER A 500 -4.14 -5.41 15.63
CA SER A 500 -3.05 -6.33 15.28
C SER A 500 -1.81 -5.63 14.70
N TYR A 501 -1.97 -4.52 13.97
CA TYR A 501 -0.83 -3.71 13.53
C TYR A 501 0.02 -3.25 14.72
N ARG A 502 -0.63 -2.70 15.75
CA ARG A 502 0.05 -2.25 16.96
C ARG A 502 0.64 -3.43 17.75
N GLY A 503 -0.13 -4.51 17.90
CA GLY A 503 0.31 -5.71 18.62
C GLY A 503 1.51 -6.43 18.00
N ASN A 504 1.74 -6.25 16.71
CA ASN A 504 2.91 -6.78 16.00
C ASN A 504 4.11 -5.81 15.98
N GLY A 505 4.01 -4.66 16.68
CA GLY A 505 5.09 -3.69 16.81
C GLY A 505 5.00 -2.50 15.85
N GLY A 506 3.97 -2.43 15.02
CA GLY A 506 3.79 -1.33 14.07
C GLY A 506 3.80 0.05 14.75
N GLY A 507 4.56 1.00 14.19
CA GLY A 507 4.72 2.35 14.72
C GLY A 507 5.56 2.46 15.98
N ASP A 508 6.25 1.39 16.39
CA ASP A 508 7.24 1.32 17.47
C ASP A 508 6.77 1.70 18.89
N LEU A 509 5.45 1.87 19.11
CA LEU A 509 4.94 2.29 20.42
C LEU A 509 5.11 1.20 21.48
N LEU A 510 4.98 -0.09 21.13
CA LEU A 510 5.25 -1.22 22.02
C LEU A 510 6.74 -1.53 22.11
N THR A 511 7.48 -1.41 21.03
CA THR A 511 8.90 -1.79 20.96
C THR A 511 9.78 -0.69 21.56
N LEU A 512 9.93 0.44 20.89
CA LEU A 512 10.76 1.55 21.37
C LEU A 512 10.09 2.31 22.53
N GLY A 513 8.75 2.44 22.50
CA GLY A 513 7.99 3.14 23.55
C GLY A 513 7.96 2.35 24.86
N ALA A 514 7.29 1.22 24.87
CA ALA A 514 7.13 0.38 26.08
C ALA A 514 8.34 -0.52 26.36
N GLY A 515 9.35 -0.59 25.47
CA GLY A 515 10.57 -1.35 25.67
C GLY A 515 10.41 -2.87 25.54
N ILE A 516 9.35 -3.34 24.87
CA ILE A 516 9.09 -4.78 24.67
C ILE A 516 9.87 -5.25 23.44
N SER A 517 10.68 -6.30 23.55
CA SER A 517 11.38 -6.85 22.41
C SER A 517 10.40 -7.39 21.36
N LYS A 518 10.75 -7.34 20.07
CA LYS A 518 9.88 -7.81 18.99
C LYS A 518 9.53 -9.30 19.15
N GLU A 519 10.47 -10.10 19.64
CA GLU A 519 10.32 -11.53 19.90
C GLU A 519 9.36 -11.83 21.07
N ASP A 520 9.16 -10.85 21.97
CA ASP A 520 8.27 -10.99 23.12
C ASP A 520 6.84 -10.51 22.85
N LEU A 521 6.61 -9.71 21.80
CA LEU A 521 5.27 -9.20 21.48
C LEU A 521 4.24 -10.33 21.32
N ALA A 522 4.57 -11.35 20.53
CA ALA A 522 3.67 -12.48 20.28
C ALA A 522 3.34 -13.26 21.58
N LYS A 523 4.27 -13.33 22.54
CA LYS A 523 4.08 -14.00 23.83
C LYS A 523 3.12 -13.24 24.76
N ARG A 524 2.93 -11.93 24.55
CA ARG A 524 2.04 -11.08 25.31
C ARG A 524 0.60 -11.12 24.81
N ILE A 525 0.35 -11.65 23.60
CA ILE A 525 -1.00 -11.77 23.04
C ILE A 525 -1.72 -12.93 23.69
N ILE A 526 -2.76 -12.64 24.45
CA ILE A 526 -3.59 -13.65 25.15
C ILE A 526 -4.92 -13.91 24.44
N PHE A 527 -5.32 -13.03 23.51
CA PHE A 527 -6.51 -13.18 22.69
C PHE A 527 -6.33 -12.46 21.35
N ALA A 528 -6.87 -13.04 20.29
CA ALA A 528 -6.95 -12.43 18.97
C ALA A 528 -8.29 -12.81 18.32
N THR A 529 -8.96 -11.85 17.69
CA THR A 529 -10.19 -12.12 16.93
C THR A 529 -9.88 -12.89 15.65
N ASP A 530 -10.88 -13.59 15.12
CA ASP A 530 -10.82 -14.32 13.85
C ASP A 530 -11.22 -13.45 12.64
N LYS A 531 -11.93 -12.34 12.89
CA LYS A 531 -12.36 -11.34 11.92
C LYS A 531 -11.76 -9.99 12.24
N ASP A 532 -11.74 -9.11 11.26
CA ASP A 532 -11.28 -7.73 11.44
C ASP A 532 -12.24 -6.90 12.33
N LEU A 533 -11.76 -5.80 12.85
CA LEU A 533 -12.54 -4.90 13.71
C LEU A 533 -13.77 -4.31 13.00
N ARG A 534 -13.72 -4.12 11.68
CA ARG A 534 -14.86 -3.63 10.88
C ARG A 534 -16.03 -4.62 10.91
N TYR A 535 -15.75 -5.92 10.84
CA TYR A 535 -16.78 -6.95 10.99
C TYR A 535 -17.50 -6.83 12.34
N TYR A 536 -16.76 -6.68 13.44
CA TYR A 536 -17.34 -6.55 14.78
C TYR A 536 -18.07 -5.23 14.97
N LEU A 537 -17.59 -4.13 14.38
CA LEU A 537 -18.31 -2.85 14.34
C LEU A 537 -19.68 -3.01 13.66
N MET A 538 -19.75 -3.69 12.52
CA MET A 538 -21.02 -3.96 11.84
C MET A 538 -21.97 -4.76 12.73
N GLN A 539 -21.50 -5.83 13.35
CA GLN A 539 -22.30 -6.68 14.23
C GLN A 539 -22.83 -5.88 15.44
N TYR A 540 -21.97 -5.08 16.06
CA TYR A 540 -22.36 -4.25 17.20
C TYR A 540 -23.45 -3.24 16.83
N ILE A 541 -23.30 -2.56 15.68
CA ILE A 541 -24.29 -1.58 15.23
C ILE A 541 -25.62 -2.25 14.86
N GLU A 542 -25.59 -3.43 14.23
CA GLU A 542 -26.78 -4.21 13.89
C GLU A 542 -27.52 -4.70 15.15
N GLN A 543 -26.79 -4.99 16.23
CA GLN A 543 -27.35 -5.38 17.53
C GLN A 543 -27.98 -4.19 18.26
N GLU A 544 -27.24 -3.09 18.39
CA GLU A 544 -27.67 -1.88 19.11
C GLU A 544 -28.75 -1.10 18.37
N LYS A 545 -28.79 -1.18 17.04
CA LYS A 545 -29.71 -0.48 16.12
C LYS A 545 -29.61 1.03 16.14
N VAL A 546 -29.39 1.64 17.31
CA VAL A 546 -29.25 3.09 17.48
C VAL A 546 -28.01 3.39 18.31
N LEU A 547 -27.03 4.05 17.73
CA LEU A 547 -25.85 4.49 18.43
C LEU A 547 -26.06 5.88 19.06
N HIS A 548 -25.62 6.03 20.30
CA HIS A 548 -25.57 7.30 21.04
C HIS A 548 -24.12 7.66 21.42
N PRO A 549 -23.25 7.95 20.43
CA PRO A 549 -21.84 8.17 20.71
C PRO A 549 -21.63 9.43 21.56
N HIS A 550 -20.73 9.31 22.53
CA HIS A 550 -20.36 10.38 23.45
C HIS A 550 -18.87 10.34 23.73
N ALA A 551 -18.31 11.48 24.14
CA ALA A 551 -16.95 11.52 24.63
C ALA A 551 -16.90 10.99 26.06
N MET A 552 -15.98 10.06 26.34
CA MET A 552 -15.80 9.47 27.68
C MET A 552 -15.08 10.40 28.65
N HIS A 553 -14.36 11.41 28.13
CA HIS A 553 -13.60 12.40 28.92
C HIS A 553 -12.60 11.78 29.91
N GLN A 554 -12.03 10.65 29.57
CA GLN A 554 -11.07 9.94 30.40
C GLN A 554 -9.66 10.55 30.34
N TRP A 555 -9.42 11.45 29.38
CA TRP A 555 -8.15 12.15 29.28
C TRP A 555 -8.29 13.56 28.71
N LYS A 556 -7.28 14.40 28.97
CA LYS A 556 -7.19 15.76 28.43
C LYS A 556 -5.76 16.28 28.36
N PHE A 557 -5.54 17.25 27.51
CA PHE A 557 -4.30 18.04 27.49
C PHE A 557 -4.31 19.11 28.60
N ILE A 558 -3.16 19.32 29.22
CA ILE A 558 -2.96 20.37 30.23
C ILE A 558 -1.65 21.14 29.95
N PRO A 559 -1.55 22.43 30.38
CA PRO A 559 -2.58 23.25 31.03
C PRO A 559 -3.66 23.71 30.05
N GLU A 560 -4.93 23.68 30.45
CA GLU A 560 -6.07 23.98 29.56
C GLU A 560 -6.05 25.41 29.04
N GLU A 561 -5.56 26.37 29.82
CA GLU A 561 -5.39 27.76 29.41
C GLU A 561 -4.44 27.94 28.21
N TRP A 562 -3.54 26.99 27.94
CA TRP A 562 -2.68 26.98 26.75
C TRP A 562 -3.25 26.08 25.65
N THR A 563 -3.70 24.89 26.03
CA THR A 563 -4.05 23.85 25.05
C THR A 563 -5.36 24.12 24.35
N VAL A 564 -6.37 24.71 25.02
CA VAL A 564 -7.68 25.00 24.39
C VAL A 564 -7.57 26.03 23.27
N PRO A 565 -6.92 27.20 23.43
CA PRO A 565 -6.74 28.14 22.32
C PRO A 565 -5.81 27.59 21.23
N ALA A 566 -4.75 26.86 21.58
CA ALA A 566 -3.84 26.24 20.63
C ALA A 566 -4.56 25.18 19.78
N ALA A 567 -5.40 24.33 20.40
CA ALA A 567 -6.21 23.33 19.68
C ALA A 567 -7.14 23.97 18.63
N LYS A 568 -7.80 25.08 18.95
CA LYS A 568 -8.64 25.81 18.00
C LYS A 568 -7.84 26.35 16.81
N LYS A 569 -6.66 26.91 17.07
CA LYS A 569 -5.74 27.43 16.05
C LYS A 569 -5.26 26.29 15.13
N ASP A 570 -4.82 25.18 15.71
CA ASP A 570 -4.29 24.03 15.00
C ASP A 570 -5.37 23.28 14.21
N TYR A 571 -6.59 23.20 14.77
CA TYR A 571 -7.75 22.66 14.05
C TYR A 571 -8.03 23.44 12.75
N GLN A 572 -7.98 24.78 12.78
CA GLN A 572 -8.15 25.61 11.59
C GLN A 572 -7.02 25.42 10.58
N LEU A 573 -5.78 25.24 11.03
CA LEU A 573 -4.64 24.98 10.15
C LEU A 573 -4.73 23.62 9.44
N LEU A 574 -5.28 22.60 10.10
CA LEU A 574 -5.41 21.25 9.56
C LEU A 574 -6.66 21.06 8.69
N PHE A 575 -7.78 21.66 9.10
CA PHE A 575 -9.12 21.33 8.58
C PHE A 575 -9.90 22.56 8.09
N GLY A 576 -9.41 23.77 8.33
CA GLY A 576 -10.00 25.01 7.79
C GLY A 576 -10.00 25.03 6.27
N GLU A 577 -10.90 25.82 5.67
CA GLU A 577 -10.89 26.02 4.21
C GLU A 577 -9.62 26.75 3.80
N GLU A 578 -8.96 26.26 2.74
CA GLU A 578 -7.88 27.00 2.09
C GLU A 578 -8.48 28.30 1.55
N LYS A 579 -7.98 29.45 1.98
CA LYS A 579 -8.34 30.72 1.35
C LYS A 579 -7.81 30.68 -0.08
N LYS A 580 -8.74 30.53 -1.05
CA LYS A 580 -8.45 30.61 -2.49
C LYS A 580 -7.85 31.97 -2.85
#